data_cbddbcac6f51694b14c3c815f6c671a6
#
_entry.id   cbddbcac6f51694b14c3c815f6c671a6
#
_cell.length_a   1.000
_cell.length_b   1.000
_cell.length_c   1.000
_cell.angle_alpha   90.00
_cell.angle_beta   90.00
_cell.angle_gamma   90.00
#
_symmetry.space_group_name_H-M   'P 1'
#
loop_
_entity.id
_entity.type
_entity.pdbx_description
1 polymer ?
#
loop_
_entity_poly.entity_id
_entity_poly.type
_entity_poly.pdbx_seq_one_letter_code
_entity_poly.pdbx_strand_id
1 'polypeptide(L)'
;MKPLWKGPIKDGITQSLLGKFLACRERFRLKIYGLASENDFDAKLQYGNMWHHCEELYSGGAAWSFIHESLLEYARSIAAEYPQCSPDIHRWYRVCACQFPVYIEHWQKHPEQIEKQPFAQEYTFRVPYELPKGRKVLLRGKFDAVDIIDGSYWLQENKTKSVIDHHQLSKQLLCDMQVMFYLVALRQLMQQGIEPWGQVDRIGGVRYNVIRRPLSGGKGTIVQHKPTKNNPAGESEDEFYARLQGIIRDDPSSFFARWRVAIVSADIDKFELEFLIPILEQLCDWWRYIAHGTQKYKYLHYRTPYGLWPMTTAYDELLDYGNTGGLTNIANLFPEL
;
A
#
# COMPACT_ATOMS: atom_id res chain seq x y z
N MET A 1 -1.97 15.81 -26.33
CA MET A 1 -2.16 16.05 -24.88
C MET A 1 -0.77 16.11 -24.25
N LYS A 2 -0.51 17.02 -23.32
CA LYS A 2 0.77 17.04 -22.58
C LYS A 2 0.68 16.04 -21.42
N PRO A 3 1.78 15.32 -21.10
CA PRO A 3 1.77 14.44 -19.93
C PRO A 3 1.56 15.25 -18.65
N LEU A 4 0.79 14.69 -17.74
CA LEU A 4 0.59 15.22 -16.39
C LEU A 4 1.89 15.08 -15.57
N TRP A 5 2.61 13.96 -15.77
CA TRP A 5 3.89 13.71 -15.18
C TRP A 5 5.02 14.46 -15.92
N LYS A 6 5.84 15.17 -15.17
CA LYS A 6 6.96 15.97 -15.70
C LYS A 6 8.30 15.21 -15.70
N GLY A 7 8.24 13.92 -15.44
CA GLY A 7 9.37 13.00 -15.54
C GLY A 7 10.02 12.61 -14.21
N PRO A 8 10.94 11.64 -14.27
CA PRO A 8 11.54 11.03 -13.09
C PRO A 8 12.40 11.99 -12.27
N ILE A 9 12.87 13.10 -12.89
CA ILE A 9 13.70 14.10 -12.24
C ILE A 9 12.85 15.14 -11.49
N LYS A 10 11.74 15.59 -12.10
CA LYS A 10 10.93 16.69 -11.55
C LYS A 10 9.86 16.18 -10.59
N ASP A 11 9.05 15.26 -11.05
CA ASP A 11 7.95 14.73 -10.25
C ASP A 11 8.36 13.49 -9.47
N GLY A 12 9.39 12.80 -9.93
CA GLY A 12 9.89 11.59 -9.30
C GLY A 12 9.09 10.34 -9.66
N ILE A 13 9.47 9.24 -9.03
CA ILE A 13 8.87 7.93 -9.22
C ILE A 13 8.51 7.33 -7.87
N THR A 14 7.28 6.82 -7.75
CA THR A 14 6.85 5.99 -6.62
C THR A 14 7.00 4.52 -6.98
N GLN A 15 7.03 3.66 -5.97
CA GLN A 15 7.02 2.21 -6.17
C GLN A 15 5.82 1.76 -7.02
N SER A 16 4.62 2.27 -6.72
CA SER A 16 3.40 1.91 -7.45
C SER A 16 3.45 2.35 -8.92
N LEU A 17 4.00 3.55 -9.20
CA LEU A 17 4.16 4.03 -10.56
C LEU A 17 5.23 3.23 -11.32
N LEU A 18 6.34 2.86 -10.65
CA LEU A 18 7.37 1.98 -11.20
C LEU A 18 6.79 0.59 -11.53
N GLY A 19 5.96 0.04 -10.64
CA GLY A 19 5.25 -1.22 -10.89
C GLY A 19 4.36 -1.17 -12.14
N LYS A 20 3.66 -0.06 -12.39
CA LYS A 20 2.89 0.15 -13.63
C LYS A 20 3.79 0.20 -14.87
N PHE A 21 4.95 0.85 -14.77
CA PHE A 21 5.94 0.87 -15.85
C PHE A 21 6.48 -0.51 -16.19
N LEU A 22 6.74 -1.35 -15.18
CA LEU A 22 7.17 -2.71 -15.33
C LEU A 22 6.09 -3.60 -15.96
N ALA A 23 4.86 -3.45 -15.50
CA ALA A 23 3.74 -4.26 -15.95
C ALA A 23 3.39 -4.01 -17.43
N CYS A 24 3.24 -2.76 -17.83
CA CYS A 24 2.95 -2.41 -19.24
C CYS A 24 3.29 -0.94 -19.52
N ARG A 25 4.24 -0.72 -20.45
CA ARG A 25 4.71 0.62 -20.84
C ARG A 25 3.57 1.50 -21.38
N GLU A 26 2.63 0.91 -22.11
CA GLU A 26 1.54 1.65 -22.72
C GLU A 26 0.48 2.06 -21.69
N ARG A 27 0.12 1.17 -20.76
CA ARG A 27 -0.73 1.55 -19.61
C ARG A 27 -0.08 2.62 -18.75
N PHE A 28 1.23 2.50 -18.53
CA PHE A 28 1.99 3.53 -17.81
C PHE A 28 1.91 4.87 -18.54
N ARG A 29 2.07 4.86 -19.89
CA ARG A 29 1.95 6.08 -20.72
C ARG A 29 0.57 6.71 -20.53
N LEU A 30 -0.50 5.95 -20.64
CA LEU A 30 -1.87 6.45 -20.44
C LEU A 30 -2.04 7.06 -19.05
N LYS A 31 -1.54 6.38 -18.01
CA LYS A 31 -1.61 6.89 -16.63
C LYS A 31 -0.88 8.22 -16.46
N ILE A 32 0.33 8.36 -16.99
CA ILE A 32 1.09 9.62 -16.87
C ILE A 32 0.51 10.77 -17.72
N TYR A 33 -0.35 10.46 -18.69
CA TYR A 33 -1.15 11.47 -19.41
C TYR A 33 -2.46 11.81 -18.67
N GLY A 34 -2.67 11.25 -17.50
CA GLY A 34 -3.80 11.57 -16.64
C GLY A 34 -5.03 10.72 -16.86
N LEU A 35 -4.93 9.56 -17.53
CA LEU A 35 -6.06 8.64 -17.65
C LEU A 35 -6.08 7.64 -16.47
N ALA A 36 -7.25 7.49 -15.85
CA ALA A 36 -7.52 6.51 -14.81
C ALA A 36 -8.83 5.76 -15.10
N SER A 37 -9.03 4.61 -14.50
CA SER A 37 -10.31 3.91 -14.56
C SER A 37 -11.38 4.67 -13.78
N GLU A 38 -12.58 4.77 -14.31
CA GLU A 38 -13.73 5.39 -13.63
C GLU A 38 -14.17 4.59 -12.39
N ASN A 39 -13.90 3.28 -12.39
CA ASN A 39 -14.28 2.37 -11.32
C ASN A 39 -13.07 2.02 -10.41
N ASP A 40 -12.30 3.03 -10.02
CA ASP A 40 -11.14 2.82 -9.14
C ASP A 40 -11.51 2.56 -7.66
N PHE A 41 -12.82 2.45 -7.33
CA PHE A 41 -13.22 2.07 -5.98
C PHE A 41 -12.91 0.60 -5.71
N ASP A 42 -11.96 0.34 -4.82
CA ASP A 42 -11.68 -0.99 -4.26
C ASP A 42 -11.99 -0.99 -2.76
N ALA A 43 -13.09 -1.64 -2.39
CA ALA A 43 -13.52 -1.76 -1.01
C ALA A 43 -12.44 -2.37 -0.08
N LYS A 44 -11.59 -3.25 -0.61
CA LYS A 44 -10.48 -3.87 0.15
C LYS A 44 -9.33 -2.90 0.35
N LEU A 45 -9.06 -2.06 -0.64
CA LEU A 45 -8.10 -0.97 -0.54
C LEU A 45 -8.58 0.05 0.50
N GLN A 46 -9.86 0.43 0.45
CA GLN A 46 -10.42 1.38 1.42
C GLN A 46 -10.37 0.84 2.86
N TYR A 47 -10.58 -0.46 3.07
CA TYR A 47 -10.35 -1.06 4.39
C TYR A 47 -8.88 -0.93 4.82
N GLY A 48 -7.94 -1.14 3.89
CA GLY A 48 -6.51 -0.91 4.14
C GLY A 48 -6.23 0.53 4.57
N ASN A 49 -6.76 1.51 3.84
CA ASN A 49 -6.61 2.93 4.13
C ASN A 49 -7.21 3.30 5.50
N MET A 50 -8.40 2.78 5.84
CA MET A 50 -9.00 2.93 7.17
C MET A 50 -8.10 2.36 8.28
N TRP A 51 -7.47 1.21 8.02
CA TRP A 51 -6.54 0.61 8.96
C TRP A 51 -5.29 1.47 9.16
N HIS A 52 -4.68 1.95 8.08
CA HIS A 52 -3.52 2.86 8.14
C HIS A 52 -3.86 4.13 8.92
N HIS A 53 -5.02 4.72 8.68
CA HIS A 53 -5.49 5.89 9.44
C HIS A 53 -5.59 5.61 10.96
N CYS A 54 -6.11 4.44 11.34
CA CYS A 54 -6.15 4.06 12.77
C CYS A 54 -4.74 3.83 13.34
N GLU A 55 -3.84 3.18 12.60
CA GLU A 55 -2.46 2.93 13.03
C GLU A 55 -1.66 4.21 13.21
N GLU A 56 -1.80 5.17 12.31
CA GLU A 56 -1.18 6.49 12.41
C GLU A 56 -1.55 7.18 13.73
N LEU A 57 -2.85 7.28 14.01
CA LEU A 57 -3.34 7.90 15.24
C LEU A 57 -2.92 7.13 16.50
N TYR A 58 -2.98 5.80 16.46
CA TYR A 58 -2.57 4.95 17.58
C TYR A 58 -1.07 5.08 17.87
N SER A 59 -0.24 5.11 16.84
CA SER A 59 1.22 5.31 16.97
C SER A 59 1.55 6.71 17.49
N GLY A 60 0.71 7.71 17.22
CA GLY A 60 0.78 9.05 17.80
C GLY A 60 0.30 9.12 19.26
N GLY A 61 -0.14 8.01 19.86
CA GLY A 61 -0.59 7.94 21.25
C GLY A 61 -2.06 8.28 21.46
N ALA A 62 -2.87 8.35 20.40
CA ALA A 62 -4.28 8.64 20.52
C ALA A 62 -5.05 7.50 21.21
N ALA A 63 -6.02 7.85 22.06
CA ALA A 63 -6.93 6.89 22.69
C ALA A 63 -7.94 6.33 21.67
N TRP A 64 -8.41 5.11 21.90
CA TRP A 64 -9.37 4.47 21.01
C TRP A 64 -10.64 5.30 20.73
N SER A 65 -11.15 5.98 21.73
CA SER A 65 -12.34 6.85 21.56
C SER A 65 -12.12 7.91 20.48
N PHE A 66 -10.96 8.56 20.48
CA PHE A 66 -10.60 9.55 19.47
C PHE A 66 -10.37 8.90 18.09
N ILE A 67 -9.65 7.77 18.06
CA ILE A 67 -9.40 7.03 16.81
C ILE A 67 -10.72 6.60 16.16
N HIS A 68 -11.67 6.12 16.96
CA HIS A 68 -12.98 5.67 16.48
C HIS A 68 -13.82 6.81 15.87
N GLU A 69 -13.82 7.97 16.50
CA GLU A 69 -14.49 9.17 15.99
C GLU A 69 -13.86 9.62 14.66
N SER A 70 -12.54 9.71 14.63
CA SER A 70 -11.79 10.06 13.41
C SER A 70 -11.99 9.05 12.28
N LEU A 71 -12.03 7.74 12.60
CA LEU A 71 -12.33 6.68 11.63
C LEU A 71 -13.74 6.84 11.03
N LEU A 72 -14.73 7.21 11.84
CA LEU A 72 -16.09 7.46 11.35
C LEU A 72 -16.13 8.65 10.40
N GLU A 73 -15.43 9.74 10.71
CA GLU A 73 -15.33 10.91 9.84
C GLU A 73 -14.62 10.56 8.53
N TYR A 74 -13.53 9.79 8.62
CA TYR A 74 -12.81 9.32 7.45
C TYR A 74 -13.69 8.44 6.55
N ALA A 75 -14.45 7.50 7.12
CA ALA A 75 -15.40 6.68 6.36
C ALA A 75 -16.51 7.52 5.69
N ARG A 76 -17.01 8.56 6.37
CA ARG A 76 -17.99 9.51 5.81
C ARG A 76 -17.41 10.30 4.64
N SER A 77 -16.16 10.72 4.69
CA SER A 77 -15.50 11.43 3.59
C SER A 77 -15.37 10.55 2.35
N ILE A 78 -14.99 9.27 2.51
CA ILE A 78 -14.97 8.31 1.41
C ILE A 78 -16.38 8.07 0.84
N ALA A 79 -17.40 7.95 1.70
CA ALA A 79 -18.78 7.76 1.26
C ALA A 79 -19.34 8.98 0.49
N ALA A 80 -18.88 10.18 0.82
CA ALA A 80 -19.22 11.40 0.08
C ALA A 80 -18.56 11.43 -1.31
N GLU A 81 -17.34 10.91 -1.44
CA GLU A 81 -16.63 10.77 -2.71
C GLU A 81 -17.21 9.67 -3.60
N TYR A 82 -17.63 8.54 -2.98
CA TYR A 82 -18.20 7.37 -3.67
C TYR A 82 -19.59 7.00 -3.15
N PRO A 83 -20.64 7.82 -3.39
CA PRO A 83 -21.96 7.60 -2.79
C PRO A 83 -22.59 6.24 -3.14
N GLN A 84 -22.33 5.75 -4.36
CA GLN A 84 -22.82 4.45 -4.84
C GLN A 84 -22.20 3.25 -4.11
N CYS A 85 -21.06 3.45 -3.44
CA CYS A 85 -20.33 2.43 -2.70
C CYS A 85 -20.51 2.55 -1.17
N SER A 86 -21.41 3.45 -0.73
CA SER A 86 -21.62 3.75 0.69
C SER A 86 -21.93 2.49 1.55
N PRO A 87 -22.71 1.48 1.09
CA PRO A 87 -22.92 0.26 1.87
C PRO A 87 -21.63 -0.54 2.12
N ASP A 88 -20.75 -0.65 1.12
CA ASP A 88 -19.47 -1.35 1.26
C ASP A 88 -18.52 -0.57 2.18
N ILE A 89 -18.49 0.75 2.07
CA ILE A 89 -17.70 1.63 2.92
C ILE A 89 -18.15 1.48 4.37
N HIS A 90 -19.46 1.56 4.63
CA HIS A 90 -20.03 1.35 5.96
C HIS A 90 -19.66 -0.02 6.54
N ARG A 91 -19.79 -1.07 5.74
CA ARG A 91 -19.43 -2.44 6.12
C ARG A 91 -17.96 -2.54 6.56
N TRP A 92 -17.03 -2.00 5.79
CA TRP A 92 -15.60 -2.05 6.12
C TRP A 92 -15.22 -1.13 7.30
N TYR A 93 -15.90 0.01 7.43
CA TYR A 93 -15.80 0.82 8.63
C TYR A 93 -16.19 0.02 9.88
N ARG A 94 -17.35 -0.65 9.88
CA ARG A 94 -17.81 -1.47 11.01
C ARG A 94 -16.82 -2.60 11.33
N VAL A 95 -16.24 -3.24 10.32
CA VAL A 95 -15.17 -4.24 10.52
C VAL A 95 -13.97 -3.62 11.21
N CYS A 96 -13.48 -2.51 10.73
CA CYS A 96 -12.33 -1.82 11.32
C CYS A 96 -12.62 -1.39 12.75
N ALA A 97 -13.80 -0.82 13.00
CA ALA A 97 -14.24 -0.36 14.32
C ALA A 97 -14.35 -1.49 15.36
N CYS A 98 -14.74 -2.71 14.97
CA CYS A 98 -14.79 -3.85 15.88
C CYS A 98 -13.45 -4.57 16.03
N GLN A 99 -12.59 -4.54 15.02
CA GLN A 99 -11.33 -5.29 14.98
C GLN A 99 -10.17 -4.51 15.62
N PHE A 100 -10.09 -3.19 15.40
CA PHE A 100 -8.95 -2.38 15.84
C PHE A 100 -8.78 -2.32 17.37
N PRO A 101 -9.84 -2.21 18.21
CA PRO A 101 -9.66 -2.26 19.67
C PRO A 101 -9.10 -3.62 20.14
N VAL A 102 -9.48 -4.71 19.50
CA VAL A 102 -8.90 -6.04 19.83
C VAL A 102 -7.42 -6.12 19.42
N TYR A 103 -7.07 -5.47 18.30
CA TYR A 103 -5.66 -5.33 17.90
C TYR A 103 -4.84 -4.56 18.93
N ILE A 104 -5.37 -3.46 19.46
CA ILE A 104 -4.72 -2.70 20.56
C ILE A 104 -4.54 -3.62 21.77
N GLU A 105 -5.61 -4.28 22.25
CA GLU A 105 -5.58 -5.19 23.40
C GLU A 105 -4.52 -6.29 23.23
N HIS A 106 -4.40 -6.85 22.02
CA HIS A 106 -3.48 -7.93 21.68
C HIS A 106 -2.01 -7.47 21.72
N TRP A 107 -1.71 -6.30 21.13
CA TRP A 107 -0.31 -5.88 20.97
C TRP A 107 0.22 -4.99 22.10
N GLN A 108 -0.62 -4.24 22.82
CA GLN A 108 -0.15 -3.27 23.81
C GLN A 108 0.77 -3.84 24.89
N LYS A 109 0.63 -5.12 25.22
CA LYS A 109 1.45 -5.84 26.21
C LYS A 109 2.52 -6.74 25.57
N HIS A 110 2.58 -6.79 24.25
CA HIS A 110 3.53 -7.64 23.55
C HIS A 110 4.93 -7.01 23.60
N PRO A 111 6.00 -7.79 23.87
CA PRO A 111 7.37 -7.27 23.94
C PRO A 111 7.75 -6.41 22.73
N GLU A 112 7.43 -6.83 21.52
CA GLU A 112 7.70 -6.05 20.30
C GLU A 112 7.08 -4.66 20.27
N GLN A 113 5.96 -4.46 20.95
CA GLN A 113 5.32 -3.14 21.03
C GLN A 113 6.00 -2.26 22.09
N ILE A 114 6.52 -2.88 23.16
CA ILE A 114 7.21 -2.20 24.28
C ILE A 114 8.63 -1.77 23.85
N GLU A 115 9.33 -2.61 23.12
CA GLU A 115 10.73 -2.40 22.72
C GLU A 115 10.90 -1.34 21.63
N LYS A 116 9.87 -1.10 20.82
CA LYS A 116 9.94 -0.13 19.74
C LYS A 116 9.84 1.31 20.22
N GLN A 117 10.63 2.17 19.65
CA GLN A 117 10.48 3.62 19.74
C GLN A 117 9.91 4.14 18.42
N PRO A 118 8.67 4.64 18.37
CA PRO A 118 8.13 5.26 17.18
C PRO A 118 9.03 6.44 16.76
N PHE A 119 9.43 6.47 15.49
CA PHE A 119 10.32 7.51 14.98
C PHE A 119 9.62 8.39 13.94
N ALA A 120 9.03 7.77 12.91
CA ALA A 120 8.28 8.47 11.88
C ALA A 120 7.04 7.66 11.51
N GLN A 121 5.89 8.34 11.37
CA GLN A 121 4.60 7.73 11.01
C GLN A 121 4.08 8.44 9.75
N GLU A 122 3.56 7.67 8.77
CA GLU A 122 3.00 8.18 7.51
C GLU A 122 3.92 9.22 6.84
N TYR A 123 5.25 8.97 6.92
CA TYR A 123 6.26 9.94 6.49
C TYR A 123 6.41 9.97 4.96
N THR A 124 6.04 11.10 4.36
CA THR A 124 6.22 11.34 2.93
C THR A 124 7.67 11.74 2.64
N PHE A 125 8.33 11.00 1.77
CA PHE A 125 9.70 11.28 1.34
C PHE A 125 9.81 11.70 -0.12
N ARG A 126 10.79 12.55 -0.39
CA ARG A 126 11.27 12.92 -1.73
C ARG A 126 12.78 13.02 -1.66
N VAL A 127 13.47 12.01 -2.17
CA VAL A 127 14.93 11.94 -2.04
C VAL A 127 15.61 11.81 -3.41
N PRO A 128 16.59 12.65 -3.72
CA PRO A 128 17.39 12.51 -4.92
C PRO A 128 18.18 11.20 -4.90
N TYR A 129 18.18 10.53 -6.04
CA TYR A 129 18.89 9.27 -6.26
C TYR A 129 19.75 9.39 -7.51
N GLU A 130 21.04 9.18 -7.39
CA GLU A 130 21.99 9.30 -8.49
C GLU A 130 22.25 7.95 -9.14
N LEU A 131 22.05 7.88 -10.46
CA LEU A 131 22.35 6.72 -11.28
C LEU A 131 23.83 6.73 -11.72
N PRO A 132 24.43 5.56 -12.01
CA PRO A 132 25.86 5.44 -12.32
C PRO A 132 26.41 6.36 -13.42
N LYS A 133 25.55 6.83 -14.33
CA LYS A 133 25.95 7.75 -15.43
C LYS A 133 25.69 9.22 -15.08
N GLY A 134 25.59 9.55 -13.80
CA GLY A 134 25.35 10.92 -13.33
C GLY A 134 23.94 11.45 -13.57
N ARG A 135 23.03 10.60 -14.06
CA ARG A 135 21.60 10.95 -14.13
C ARG A 135 21.01 10.93 -12.73
N LYS A 136 20.12 11.87 -12.46
CA LYS A 136 19.40 11.91 -11.18
C LYS A 136 17.95 11.57 -11.39
N VAL A 137 17.36 10.86 -10.45
CA VAL A 137 15.92 10.64 -10.33
C VAL A 137 15.48 11.03 -8.94
N LEU A 138 14.21 11.32 -8.77
CA LEU A 138 13.64 11.61 -7.48
C LEU A 138 12.82 10.38 -7.04
N LEU A 139 13.29 9.65 -6.02
CA LEU A 139 12.48 8.62 -5.38
C LEU A 139 11.48 9.31 -4.45
N ARG A 140 10.24 8.91 -4.52
CA ARG A 140 9.19 9.44 -3.65
C ARG A 140 8.22 8.36 -3.22
N GLY A 141 7.61 8.57 -2.08
CA GLY A 141 6.67 7.64 -1.47
C GLY A 141 6.30 8.09 -0.08
N LYS A 142 5.64 7.19 0.62
CA LYS A 142 5.26 7.39 2.01
C LYS A 142 5.55 6.10 2.77
N PHE A 143 6.34 6.20 3.84
CA PHE A 143 6.52 5.09 4.77
C PHE A 143 5.29 4.99 5.66
N ASP A 144 4.76 3.80 5.88
CA ASP A 144 3.70 3.59 6.87
C ASP A 144 4.21 3.97 8.26
N ALA A 145 5.35 3.40 8.64
CA ALA A 145 6.06 3.80 9.84
C ALA A 145 7.54 3.44 9.77
N VAL A 146 8.37 4.15 10.51
CA VAL A 146 9.73 3.75 10.84
C VAL A 146 9.88 3.82 12.35
N ASP A 147 10.32 2.73 12.94
CA ASP A 147 10.58 2.61 14.37
C ASP A 147 12.09 2.44 14.61
N ILE A 148 12.56 2.84 15.78
CA ILE A 148 13.91 2.48 16.26
C ILE A 148 13.75 1.27 17.19
N ILE A 149 14.46 0.17 16.86
CA ILE A 149 14.50 -1.05 17.64
C ILE A 149 15.98 -1.49 17.71
N ASP A 150 16.49 -1.70 18.89
CA ASP A 150 17.89 -2.10 19.14
C ASP A 150 18.91 -1.19 18.43
N GLY A 151 18.66 0.12 18.45
CA GLY A 151 19.53 1.12 17.84
C GLY A 151 19.60 1.04 16.30
N SER A 152 18.60 0.50 15.66
CA SER A 152 18.49 0.42 14.19
C SER A 152 17.13 0.90 13.72
N TYR A 153 17.07 1.50 12.52
CA TYR A 153 15.79 1.79 11.88
C TYR A 153 15.15 0.53 11.34
N TRP A 154 13.88 0.35 11.67
CA TRP A 154 13.02 -0.72 11.15
C TRP A 154 11.84 -0.10 10.42
N LEU A 155 11.75 -0.37 9.12
CA LEU A 155 10.56 -0.01 8.35
C LEU A 155 9.38 -0.87 8.83
N GLN A 156 8.25 -0.28 9.18
CA GLN A 156 7.00 -1.01 9.36
C GLN A 156 6.19 -0.92 8.08
N GLU A 157 5.64 -2.05 7.66
CA GLU A 157 4.76 -2.15 6.50
C GLU A 157 3.48 -2.88 6.90
N ASN A 158 2.35 -2.19 6.78
CA ASN A 158 1.04 -2.74 7.12
C ASN A 158 0.42 -3.43 5.88
N LYS A 159 0.06 -4.69 6.03
CA LYS A 159 -0.54 -5.49 4.94
C LYS A 159 -1.88 -6.05 5.36
N THR A 160 -2.94 -5.76 4.61
CA THR A 160 -4.23 -6.42 4.81
C THR A 160 -4.37 -7.62 3.88
N LYS A 161 -4.72 -8.78 4.40
CA LYS A 161 -4.83 -10.05 3.66
C LYS A 161 -6.18 -10.72 3.93
N SER A 162 -6.66 -11.55 3.01
CA SER A 162 -7.86 -12.37 3.24
C SER A 162 -7.60 -13.54 4.18
N VAL A 163 -6.39 -14.07 4.16
CA VAL A 163 -5.92 -15.19 4.99
C VAL A 163 -4.50 -14.88 5.43
N ILE A 164 -4.16 -15.24 6.67
CA ILE A 164 -2.80 -15.25 7.17
C ILE A 164 -2.26 -16.67 7.01
N ASP A 165 -1.53 -16.90 5.92
CA ASP A 165 -0.76 -18.13 5.70
C ASP A 165 0.72 -17.81 5.97
N HIS A 166 1.20 -18.24 7.13
CA HIS A 166 2.56 -17.94 7.57
C HIS A 166 3.64 -18.43 6.59
N HIS A 167 3.43 -19.58 5.97
CA HIS A 167 4.42 -20.16 5.07
C HIS A 167 4.48 -19.42 3.71
N GLN A 168 3.33 -19.07 3.16
CA GLN A 168 3.29 -18.32 1.89
C GLN A 168 3.73 -16.86 2.09
N LEU A 169 3.25 -16.23 3.16
CA LEU A 169 3.56 -14.83 3.43
C LEU A 169 5.04 -14.61 3.70
N SER A 170 5.69 -15.46 4.49
CA SER A 170 7.13 -15.32 4.76
C SER A 170 7.95 -15.35 3.47
N LYS A 171 7.60 -16.18 2.49
CA LYS A 171 8.26 -16.22 1.18
C LYS A 171 7.99 -14.98 0.32
N GLN A 172 6.73 -14.51 0.30
CA GLN A 172 6.35 -13.32 -0.47
C GLN A 172 7.00 -12.05 0.08
N LEU A 173 7.14 -11.98 1.40
CA LEU A 173 7.64 -10.79 2.08
C LEU A 173 9.17 -10.63 2.00
N LEU A 174 9.92 -11.72 1.75
CA LEU A 174 11.38 -11.67 1.61
C LEU A 174 11.87 -10.84 0.42
N CYS A 175 11.06 -10.70 -0.64
CA CYS A 175 11.44 -10.02 -1.88
C CYS A 175 10.39 -8.98 -2.31
N ASP A 176 9.72 -8.33 -1.36
CA ASP A 176 8.74 -7.28 -1.66
C ASP A 176 9.43 -6.05 -2.27
N MET A 177 9.16 -5.79 -3.55
CA MET A 177 9.73 -4.65 -4.28
C MET A 177 9.42 -3.30 -3.61
N GLN A 178 8.23 -3.15 -3.01
CA GLN A 178 7.85 -1.93 -2.32
C GLN A 178 8.77 -1.66 -1.13
N VAL A 179 8.99 -2.70 -0.32
CA VAL A 179 9.85 -2.62 0.86
C VAL A 179 11.29 -2.34 0.47
N MET A 180 11.82 -3.06 -0.52
CA MET A 180 13.19 -2.85 -0.99
C MET A 180 13.38 -1.43 -1.54
N PHE A 181 12.42 -0.92 -2.31
CA PHE A 181 12.42 0.46 -2.80
C PHE A 181 12.42 1.47 -1.65
N TYR A 182 11.62 1.22 -0.61
CA TYR A 182 11.56 2.07 0.58
C TYR A 182 12.84 2.02 1.41
N LEU A 183 13.48 0.85 1.54
CA LEU A 183 14.77 0.73 2.23
C LEU A 183 15.89 1.47 1.49
N VAL A 184 15.89 1.45 0.15
CA VAL A 184 16.79 2.29 -0.65
C VAL A 184 16.54 3.77 -0.36
N ALA A 185 15.29 4.22 -0.37
CA ALA A 185 14.94 5.60 -0.07
C ALA A 185 15.35 6.00 1.36
N LEU A 186 15.10 5.16 2.36
CA LEU A 186 15.52 5.36 3.74
C LEU A 186 17.05 5.50 3.85
N ARG A 187 17.79 4.61 3.19
CA ARG A 187 19.26 4.69 3.14
C ARG A 187 19.73 6.00 2.53
N GLN A 188 19.09 6.48 1.47
CA GLN A 188 19.43 7.75 0.85
C GLN A 188 19.14 8.94 1.78
N LEU A 189 18.03 8.92 2.52
CA LEU A 189 17.72 9.95 3.52
C LEU A 189 18.79 10.02 4.61
N MET A 190 19.24 8.87 5.12
CA MET A 190 20.31 8.77 6.11
C MET A 190 21.65 9.27 5.57
N GLN A 191 22.06 8.81 4.40
CA GLN A 191 23.36 9.17 3.78
C GLN A 191 23.45 10.65 3.42
N GLN A 192 22.34 11.27 3.05
CA GLN A 192 22.29 12.70 2.72
C GLN A 192 22.13 13.58 3.97
N GLY A 193 22.04 13.00 5.17
CA GLY A 193 21.88 13.74 6.41
C GLY A 193 20.59 14.57 6.46
N ILE A 194 19.53 14.13 5.78
CA ILE A 194 18.24 14.82 5.77
C ILE A 194 17.58 14.62 7.14
N GLU A 195 17.30 15.72 7.83
CA GLU A 195 16.59 15.65 9.11
C GLU A 195 15.21 14.98 8.94
N PRO A 196 14.81 14.11 9.89
CA PRO A 196 15.47 13.73 11.15
C PRO A 196 16.35 12.46 11.07
N TRP A 197 16.74 11.99 9.86
CA TRP A 197 17.28 10.65 9.56
C TRP A 197 18.76 10.42 9.95
N GLY A 198 19.41 11.37 10.56
CA GLY A 198 20.81 11.26 11.01
C GLY A 198 21.04 10.66 12.39
N GLN A 199 19.97 10.26 13.11
CA GLN A 199 20.07 9.82 14.51
C GLN A 199 20.58 8.40 14.68
N VAL A 200 20.38 7.53 13.68
CA VAL A 200 20.77 6.13 13.67
C VAL A 200 21.52 5.84 12.38
N ASP A 201 22.57 5.05 12.44
CA ASP A 201 23.45 4.73 11.31
C ASP A 201 23.17 3.39 10.64
N ARG A 202 22.18 2.64 11.15
CA ARG A 202 21.87 1.28 10.69
C ARG A 202 20.40 1.10 10.34
N ILE A 203 20.19 0.29 9.31
CA ILE A 203 18.87 -0.28 8.95
C ILE A 203 18.86 -1.72 9.44
N GLY A 204 17.88 -2.09 10.26
CA GLY A 204 17.69 -3.45 10.76
C GLY A 204 16.91 -4.33 9.78
N GLY A 205 16.01 -3.70 9.03
CA GLY A 205 15.15 -4.40 8.07
C GLY A 205 13.72 -3.89 8.06
N VAL A 206 12.79 -4.80 7.86
CA VAL A 206 11.35 -4.52 7.82
C VAL A 206 10.59 -5.34 8.86
N ARG A 207 9.61 -4.71 9.47
CA ARG A 207 8.60 -5.36 10.30
C ARG A 207 7.26 -5.29 9.57
N TYR A 208 6.81 -6.44 9.10
CA TYR A 208 5.48 -6.57 8.54
C TYR A 208 4.44 -6.71 9.64
N ASN A 209 3.40 -5.89 9.56
CA ASN A 209 2.21 -5.98 10.38
C ASN A 209 1.06 -6.43 9.48
N VAL A 210 0.62 -7.68 9.65
CA VAL A 210 -0.35 -8.29 8.74
C VAL A 210 -1.68 -8.47 9.44
N ILE A 211 -2.71 -7.93 8.82
CA ILE A 211 -4.06 -7.89 9.33
C ILE A 211 -4.97 -8.69 8.41
N ARG A 212 -5.72 -9.65 8.97
CA ARG A 212 -6.70 -10.41 8.21
C ARG A 212 -7.99 -9.60 8.06
N ARG A 213 -8.49 -9.54 6.83
CA ARG A 213 -9.83 -9.05 6.52
C ARG A 213 -10.85 -10.17 6.77
N PRO A 214 -11.64 -10.13 7.84
CA PRO A 214 -12.49 -11.25 8.24
C PRO A 214 -13.66 -11.54 7.29
N LEU A 215 -14.09 -10.53 6.52
CA LEU A 215 -15.21 -10.64 5.56
C LEU A 215 -14.74 -10.90 4.12
N SER A 216 -13.46 -11.19 3.89
CA SER A 216 -12.95 -11.54 2.57
C SER A 216 -13.18 -13.01 2.26
N GLY A 217 -13.57 -13.32 1.01
CA GLY A 217 -13.98 -14.66 0.56
C GLY A 217 -12.95 -15.77 0.76
N GLY A 218 -13.44 -17.00 0.78
CA GLY A 218 -12.66 -18.22 0.97
C GLY A 218 -13.00 -18.97 2.26
N LYS A 219 -12.28 -20.04 2.55
CA LYS A 219 -12.42 -20.76 3.82
C LYS A 219 -12.13 -19.82 5.00
N GLY A 220 -13.05 -19.76 5.96
CA GLY A 220 -12.91 -18.92 7.14
C GLY A 220 -13.47 -17.50 6.99
N THR A 221 -14.15 -17.19 5.89
CA THR A 221 -14.96 -15.96 5.80
C THR A 221 -16.06 -15.99 6.87
N ILE A 222 -16.11 -14.92 7.67
CA ILE A 222 -17.17 -14.77 8.67
C ILE A 222 -18.33 -14.04 8.02
N VAL A 223 -19.51 -14.65 8.10
CA VAL A 223 -20.73 -14.12 7.49
C VAL A 223 -21.83 -13.94 8.53
N GLN A 224 -22.71 -12.98 8.30
CA GLN A 224 -23.90 -12.76 9.09
C GLN A 224 -24.87 -13.95 8.96
N HIS A 225 -25.44 -14.39 10.07
CA HIS A 225 -26.38 -15.49 10.08
C HIS A 225 -27.71 -15.08 9.47
N LYS A 226 -28.15 -15.84 8.48
CA LYS A 226 -29.46 -15.63 7.82
C LYS A 226 -30.62 -16.08 8.71
N PRO A 227 -31.83 -15.58 8.46
CA PRO A 227 -33.04 -16.09 9.11
C PRO A 227 -33.16 -17.61 9.03
N THR A 228 -33.57 -18.23 10.13
CA THR A 228 -33.83 -19.67 10.25
C THR A 228 -35.19 -19.91 10.90
N LYS A 229 -35.65 -21.16 10.93
CA LYS A 229 -36.92 -21.50 11.64
C LYS A 229 -36.85 -21.11 13.13
N ASN A 230 -35.69 -21.27 13.76
CA ASN A 230 -35.49 -20.98 15.18
C ASN A 230 -35.12 -19.49 15.47
N ASN A 231 -34.69 -18.77 14.46
CA ASN A 231 -34.45 -17.33 14.51
C ASN A 231 -34.98 -16.68 13.22
N PRO A 232 -36.29 -16.37 13.15
CA PRO A 232 -36.92 -15.82 11.94
C PRO A 232 -36.40 -14.42 11.56
N ALA A 233 -35.90 -13.65 12.52
CA ALA A 233 -35.33 -12.33 12.27
C ALA A 233 -33.90 -12.40 11.69
N GLY A 234 -33.21 -13.55 11.89
CA GLY A 234 -31.81 -13.67 11.58
C GLY A 234 -30.93 -12.96 12.63
N GLU A 235 -29.69 -12.71 12.30
CA GLU A 235 -28.76 -11.95 13.11
C GLU A 235 -28.82 -10.47 12.68
N SER A 236 -29.04 -9.56 13.61
CA SER A 236 -28.96 -8.13 13.33
C SER A 236 -27.51 -7.71 13.01
N GLU A 237 -27.34 -6.54 12.44
CA GLU A 237 -26.01 -6.03 12.13
C GLU A 237 -25.15 -5.85 13.38
N ASP A 238 -25.72 -5.31 14.45
CA ASP A 238 -25.00 -5.10 15.71
C ASP A 238 -24.61 -6.42 16.39
N GLU A 239 -25.50 -7.41 16.39
CA GLU A 239 -25.18 -8.76 16.89
C GLU A 239 -24.05 -9.40 16.08
N PHE A 240 -24.07 -9.24 14.76
CA PHE A 240 -23.03 -9.75 13.88
C PHE A 240 -21.66 -9.14 14.21
N TYR A 241 -21.55 -7.83 14.32
CA TYR A 241 -20.25 -7.18 14.63
C TYR A 241 -19.80 -7.44 16.06
N ALA A 242 -20.73 -7.56 17.02
CA ALA A 242 -20.39 -7.97 18.38
C ALA A 242 -19.81 -9.41 18.41
N ARG A 243 -20.46 -10.34 17.69
CA ARG A 243 -19.96 -11.72 17.53
C ARG A 243 -18.62 -11.75 16.79
N LEU A 244 -18.45 -10.97 15.72
CA LEU A 244 -17.19 -10.84 14.99
C LEU A 244 -16.06 -10.40 15.92
N GLN A 245 -16.30 -9.38 16.74
CA GLN A 245 -15.32 -8.91 17.73
C GLN A 245 -14.97 -10.01 18.74
N GLY A 246 -15.96 -10.77 19.22
CA GLY A 246 -15.75 -11.93 20.09
C GLY A 246 -14.84 -12.99 19.45
N ILE A 247 -15.14 -13.38 18.21
CA ILE A 247 -14.34 -14.36 17.46
C ILE A 247 -12.88 -13.88 17.32
N ILE A 248 -12.65 -12.59 17.04
CA ILE A 248 -11.30 -12.03 16.90
C ILE A 248 -10.59 -12.01 18.26
N ARG A 249 -11.31 -11.71 19.34
CA ARG A 249 -10.74 -11.70 20.70
C ARG A 249 -10.39 -13.09 21.21
N ASP A 250 -11.17 -14.12 20.83
CA ASP A 250 -10.94 -15.51 21.23
C ASP A 250 -9.70 -16.10 20.53
N ASP A 251 -9.43 -15.68 19.28
CA ASP A 251 -8.23 -16.13 18.53
C ASP A 251 -7.59 -14.97 17.74
N PRO A 252 -6.97 -14.01 18.43
CA PRO A 252 -6.37 -12.84 17.77
C PRO A 252 -5.19 -13.22 16.84
N SER A 253 -4.52 -14.34 17.07
CA SER A 253 -3.39 -14.83 16.27
C SER A 253 -3.82 -15.23 14.83
N SER A 254 -5.07 -15.61 14.63
CA SER A 254 -5.63 -15.85 13.30
C SER A 254 -5.96 -14.55 12.53
N PHE A 255 -5.93 -13.39 13.19
CA PHE A 255 -6.29 -12.11 12.59
C PHE A 255 -5.15 -11.11 12.56
N PHE A 256 -4.15 -11.28 13.42
CA PHE A 256 -3.01 -10.38 13.54
C PHE A 256 -1.72 -11.18 13.57
N ALA A 257 -0.77 -10.79 12.74
CA ALA A 257 0.55 -11.41 12.75
C ALA A 257 1.62 -10.35 12.45
N ARG A 258 2.78 -10.51 13.02
CA ARG A 258 3.96 -9.69 12.79
C ARG A 258 5.14 -10.55 12.43
N TRP A 259 5.96 -10.07 11.50
CA TRP A 259 7.23 -10.69 11.14
C TRP A 259 8.31 -9.63 11.03
N ARG A 260 9.43 -9.90 11.65
CA ARG A 260 10.67 -9.16 11.40
C ARG A 260 11.47 -9.90 10.33
N VAL A 261 11.81 -9.17 9.26
CA VAL A 261 12.70 -9.64 8.21
C VAL A 261 13.95 -8.78 8.27
N ALA A 262 15.05 -9.35 8.78
CA ALA A 262 16.34 -8.67 8.77
C ALA A 262 16.82 -8.51 7.33
N ILE A 263 17.21 -7.29 6.96
CA ILE A 263 17.73 -6.94 5.63
C ILE A 263 19.04 -6.20 5.87
N VAL A 264 20.11 -6.79 5.38
CA VAL A 264 21.45 -6.23 5.53
C VAL A 264 21.79 -5.31 4.33
N SER A 265 22.82 -4.47 4.48
CA SER A 265 23.24 -3.55 3.42
C SER A 265 23.52 -4.25 2.10
N ALA A 266 24.10 -5.47 2.14
CA ALA A 266 24.37 -6.24 0.93
C ALA A 266 23.09 -6.64 0.16
N ASP A 267 21.96 -6.87 0.84
CA ASP A 267 20.68 -7.15 0.18
C ASP A 267 20.15 -5.92 -0.54
N ILE A 268 20.30 -4.74 0.09
CA ILE A 268 19.90 -3.46 -0.50
C ILE A 268 20.80 -3.16 -1.71
N ASP A 269 22.13 -3.35 -1.59
CA ASP A 269 23.08 -3.17 -2.69
C ASP A 269 22.75 -4.07 -3.88
N LYS A 270 22.45 -5.35 -3.60
CA LYS A 270 22.04 -6.30 -4.62
C LYS A 270 20.77 -5.88 -5.34
N PHE A 271 19.76 -5.46 -4.58
CA PHE A 271 18.51 -4.96 -5.17
C PHE A 271 18.75 -3.71 -6.04
N GLU A 272 19.59 -2.78 -5.60
CA GLU A 272 19.93 -1.59 -6.40
C GLU A 272 20.63 -1.98 -7.69
N LEU A 273 21.69 -2.78 -7.60
CA LEU A 273 22.53 -3.11 -8.74
C LEU A 273 21.81 -3.99 -9.78
N GLU A 274 21.09 -5.02 -9.31
CA GLU A 274 20.50 -6.01 -10.17
C GLU A 274 19.10 -5.63 -10.68
N PHE A 275 18.38 -4.76 -9.96
CA PHE A 275 17.00 -4.45 -10.26
C PHE A 275 16.72 -2.95 -10.39
N LEU A 276 16.92 -2.14 -9.35
CA LEU A 276 16.42 -0.77 -9.32
C LEU A 276 17.13 0.13 -10.34
N ILE A 277 18.46 0.13 -10.36
CA ILE A 277 19.27 0.94 -11.28
C ILE A 277 18.93 0.63 -12.74
N PRO A 278 18.96 -0.64 -13.20
CA PRO A 278 18.60 -0.99 -14.57
C PRO A 278 17.20 -0.51 -14.99
N ILE A 279 16.23 -0.64 -14.11
CA ILE A 279 14.85 -0.22 -14.39
C ILE A 279 14.72 1.30 -14.44
N LEU A 280 15.37 2.01 -13.53
CA LEU A 280 15.36 3.49 -13.53
C LEU A 280 16.08 4.05 -14.76
N GLU A 281 17.17 3.43 -15.22
CA GLU A 281 17.83 3.82 -16.46
C GLU A 281 16.91 3.61 -17.67
N GLN A 282 16.21 2.46 -17.76
CA GLN A 282 15.22 2.20 -18.81
C GLN A 282 14.08 3.22 -18.76
N LEU A 283 13.60 3.57 -17.58
CA LEU A 283 12.55 4.58 -17.41
C LEU A 283 13.01 5.95 -17.91
N CYS A 284 14.24 6.36 -17.56
CA CYS A 284 14.82 7.62 -18.00
C CYS A 284 14.98 7.69 -19.51
N ASP A 285 15.46 6.61 -20.14
CA ASP A 285 15.59 6.54 -21.58
C ASP A 285 14.21 6.56 -22.27
N TRP A 286 13.27 5.75 -21.78
CA TRP A 286 11.90 5.75 -22.28
C TRP A 286 11.25 7.13 -22.17
N TRP A 287 11.40 7.82 -21.02
CA TRP A 287 10.86 9.16 -20.81
C TRP A 287 11.45 10.18 -21.78
N ARG A 288 12.75 10.09 -22.09
CA ARG A 288 13.40 10.96 -23.07
C ARG A 288 12.73 10.87 -24.43
N TYR A 289 12.40 9.66 -24.90
CA TYR A 289 11.70 9.45 -26.17
C TYR A 289 10.28 10.05 -26.15
N ILE A 290 9.54 9.86 -25.06
CA ILE A 290 8.20 10.40 -24.89
C ILE A 290 8.22 11.93 -24.83
N ALA A 291 9.07 12.51 -23.97
CA ALA A 291 9.11 13.96 -23.73
C ALA A 291 9.53 14.76 -24.97
N HIS A 292 10.36 14.19 -25.82
CA HIS A 292 10.85 14.87 -27.06
C HIS A 292 10.03 14.55 -28.31
N GLY A 293 8.92 13.85 -28.19
CA GLY A 293 8.04 13.55 -29.32
C GLY A 293 8.66 12.72 -30.44
N THR A 294 9.82 12.08 -30.17
CA THR A 294 10.55 11.23 -31.15
C THR A 294 9.95 9.84 -31.26
N GLN A 295 8.78 9.63 -30.72
CA GLN A 295 8.13 8.32 -30.68
C GLN A 295 7.71 7.87 -32.07
N LYS A 296 8.57 7.13 -32.73
CA LYS A 296 8.25 6.40 -33.96
C LYS A 296 7.72 4.99 -33.70
N TYR A 297 7.79 4.51 -32.47
CA TYR A 297 7.45 3.14 -32.09
C TYR A 297 6.18 3.12 -31.28
N LYS A 298 5.20 2.30 -31.69
CA LYS A 298 4.12 1.88 -30.80
C LYS A 298 4.73 0.94 -29.76
N TYR A 299 4.57 1.27 -28.49
CA TYR A 299 4.95 0.34 -27.44
C TYR A 299 4.03 -0.87 -27.48
N LEU A 300 4.62 -2.05 -27.33
CA LEU A 300 3.82 -3.26 -27.21
C LEU A 300 2.97 -3.19 -25.96
N HIS A 301 1.69 -3.47 -26.14
CA HIS A 301 0.76 -3.68 -25.06
C HIS A 301 0.81 -5.14 -24.67
N TYR A 302 1.39 -5.43 -23.50
CA TYR A 302 1.48 -6.79 -22.98
C TYR A 302 0.25 -7.11 -22.14
N ARG A 303 -0.60 -8.01 -22.61
CA ARG A 303 -1.77 -8.47 -21.86
C ARG A 303 -1.43 -9.49 -20.78
N THR A 304 -0.39 -10.25 -20.98
CA THR A 304 0.02 -11.34 -20.10
C THR A 304 1.50 -11.21 -19.74
N PRO A 305 1.88 -10.23 -18.93
CA PRO A 305 3.26 -10.17 -18.50
C PRO A 305 3.61 -11.46 -17.76
N TYR A 306 4.59 -12.17 -18.25
CA TYR A 306 5.10 -13.42 -17.65
C TYR A 306 4.07 -14.54 -17.46
N GLY A 307 3.11 -14.69 -18.39
CA GLY A 307 2.13 -15.78 -18.39
C GLY A 307 0.98 -15.64 -17.41
N LEU A 308 0.86 -14.51 -16.74
CA LEU A 308 -0.31 -14.20 -15.93
C LEU A 308 -1.41 -13.63 -16.82
N TRP A 309 -2.63 -14.16 -16.72
CA TRP A 309 -3.80 -13.59 -17.37
C TRP A 309 -4.21 -12.32 -16.60
N PRO A 310 -4.01 -11.13 -17.15
CA PRO A 310 -4.52 -9.93 -16.51
C PRO A 310 -6.04 -9.91 -16.65
N MET A 311 -6.72 -9.41 -15.64
CA MET A 311 -8.12 -9.05 -15.78
C MET A 311 -8.23 -7.94 -16.83
N THR A 312 -9.25 -8.03 -17.70
CA THR A 312 -9.56 -6.98 -18.66
C THR A 312 -9.84 -5.67 -17.89
N THR A 313 -9.21 -4.60 -18.31
CA THR A 313 -9.36 -3.27 -17.72
C THR A 313 -9.84 -2.28 -18.75
N ALA A 314 -10.32 -1.11 -18.31
CA ALA A 314 -10.70 -0.03 -19.22
C ALA A 314 -9.55 0.43 -20.14
N TYR A 315 -8.29 0.24 -19.71
CA TYR A 315 -7.13 0.49 -20.59
C TYR A 315 -7.02 -0.51 -21.74
N ASP A 316 -7.40 -1.77 -21.54
CA ASP A 316 -7.39 -2.78 -22.59
C ASP A 316 -8.45 -2.46 -23.64
N GLU A 317 -9.64 -2.02 -23.21
CA GLU A 317 -10.71 -1.58 -24.09
C GLU A 317 -10.27 -0.40 -24.99
N LEU A 318 -9.54 0.56 -24.40
CA LEU A 318 -8.98 1.66 -25.17
C LEU A 318 -7.90 1.19 -26.16
N LEU A 319 -6.98 0.35 -25.71
CA LEU A 319 -5.81 -0.05 -26.51
C LEU A 319 -6.16 -1.02 -27.63
N ASP A 320 -7.16 -1.88 -27.39
CA ASP A 320 -7.55 -2.90 -28.35
C ASP A 320 -8.65 -2.44 -29.32
N TYR A 321 -9.61 -1.68 -28.79
CA TYR A 321 -10.84 -1.33 -29.53
C TYR A 321 -11.06 0.16 -29.69
N GLY A 322 -10.19 1.01 -29.12
CA GLY A 322 -10.34 2.46 -29.12
C GLY A 322 -11.48 2.98 -28.24
N ASN A 323 -12.04 2.11 -27.38
CA ASN A 323 -13.14 2.48 -26.49
C ASN A 323 -12.61 3.22 -25.27
N THR A 324 -13.04 4.46 -25.08
CA THR A 324 -12.67 5.31 -23.95
C THR A 324 -13.65 5.20 -22.76
N GLY A 325 -14.73 4.46 -22.91
CA GLY A 325 -15.67 4.19 -21.83
C GLY A 325 -14.99 3.52 -20.64
N GLY A 326 -15.34 3.96 -19.44
CA GLY A 326 -14.70 3.48 -18.20
C GLY A 326 -13.34 4.10 -17.89
N LEU A 327 -12.89 5.14 -18.65
CA LEU A 327 -11.71 5.94 -18.34
C LEU A 327 -12.10 7.40 -18.07
N THR A 328 -11.50 7.95 -17.03
CA THR A 328 -11.65 9.36 -16.65
C THR A 328 -10.31 10.08 -16.62
N ASN A 329 -10.35 11.42 -16.70
CA ASN A 329 -9.16 12.25 -16.54
C ASN A 329 -8.93 12.57 -15.07
N ILE A 330 -7.71 12.35 -14.60
CA ILE A 330 -7.27 12.75 -13.26
C ILE A 330 -6.40 14.01 -13.34
N ALA A 331 -6.47 14.82 -12.29
CA ALA A 331 -5.68 16.06 -12.17
C ALA A 331 -4.36 15.84 -11.42
N ASN A 332 -4.26 14.80 -10.59
CA ASN A 332 -3.07 14.47 -9.78
C ASN A 332 -2.69 13.01 -9.94
N LEU A 333 -1.40 12.75 -10.15
CA LEU A 333 -0.84 11.39 -10.23
C LEU A 333 -0.51 10.79 -8.87
N PHE A 334 -0.36 11.62 -7.87
CA PHE A 334 0.12 11.27 -6.52
C PHE A 334 -0.81 11.88 -5.47
N PRO A 335 -2.06 11.46 -5.40
CA PRO A 335 -3.03 12.05 -4.48
C PRO A 335 -2.67 11.82 -3.00
N GLU A 336 -1.89 10.79 -2.71
CA GLU A 336 -1.49 10.39 -1.36
C GLU A 336 -0.14 11.02 -0.89
N LEU A 337 0.48 11.89 -1.72
CA LEU A 337 1.82 12.44 -1.46
C LEU A 337 1.85 13.98 -1.47
#